data_012243638cfe1f0f4e4059a35c5cfdc0
#
_entry.id   012243638cfe1f0f4e4059a35c5cfdc0
#
_cell.length_a   1.000
_cell.length_b   1.000
_cell.length_c   1.000
_cell.angle_alpha   90.00
_cell.angle_beta   90.00
_cell.angle_gamma   90.00
#
_symmetry.space_group_name_H-M   'P 1'
#
loop_
_entity.id
_entity.type
_entity.pdbx_description
1 polymer ?
#
loop_
_entity_poly.entity_id
_entity_poly.type
_entity_poly.pdbx_seq_one_letter_code
_entity_poly.pdbx_strand_id
1 'polypeptide(L)'
;QMERTRGAVLLLQGLEWFQLTDESLQQLFLYVLFLTRYADSGNTERPLAVQEDFINTQEFDGLFEWIPDWCQEFGLPDSKEELRYMYTLLLSLRKQKIACQDQILDKMRHPIEEILKGIRERLSVDFRSDEELIDGLSSHIYTTILRGNHLDIETDAYMVKSMKRQYPFGFEMAAIAADYIADMYNLSMKENDLIYLAIHFQAAIERMKDEGEKTRIIIVCHFGAAAARIIRSKIERKLVGVQVTGMYSLQEFKSLSHPECDCIVTTERILKTDFPTIYISMALSEREMRKIEEGIKEIQVNHLLEVNI
;
A
#
# COMPACT_ATOMS: atom_id res chain seq x y z
N GLN A 1 1.69 28.78 26.09
CA GLN A 1 1.03 28.16 24.92
C GLN A 1 1.75 26.88 24.47
N MET A 2 3.04 26.92 24.11
CA MET A 2 3.79 25.76 23.65
C MET A 2 3.77 24.56 24.63
N GLU A 3 3.95 24.81 25.93
CA GLU A 3 3.89 23.75 26.96
C GLU A 3 2.50 23.15 27.06
N ARG A 4 1.46 23.96 26.95
CA ARG A 4 0.06 23.56 26.98
C ARG A 4 -0.29 22.69 25.77
N THR A 5 0.11 23.14 24.55
CA THR A 5 -0.05 22.35 23.32
C THR A 5 0.68 21.01 23.42
N ARG A 6 1.91 21.02 23.93
CA ARG A 6 2.70 19.80 24.12
C ARG A 6 2.04 18.83 25.10
N GLY A 7 1.52 19.34 26.22
CA GLY A 7 0.79 18.55 27.21
C GLY A 7 -0.44 17.88 26.62
N ALA A 8 -1.24 18.64 25.85
CA ALA A 8 -2.44 18.14 25.19
C ALA A 8 -2.13 17.00 24.20
N VAL A 9 -1.09 17.15 23.40
CA VAL A 9 -0.69 16.12 22.41
C VAL A 9 -0.11 14.88 23.10
N LEU A 10 0.70 15.06 24.15
CA LEU A 10 1.29 13.94 24.92
C LEU A 10 0.22 13.11 25.63
N LEU A 11 -0.84 13.74 26.13
CA LEU A 11 -1.93 13.01 26.76
C LEU A 11 -2.66 12.10 25.75
N LEU A 12 -2.91 12.60 24.53
CA LEU A 12 -3.47 11.80 23.43
C LEU A 12 -2.58 10.63 23.03
N GLN A 13 -1.27 10.83 22.97
CA GLN A 13 -0.31 9.74 22.70
C GLN A 13 -0.32 8.64 23.77
N GLY A 14 -0.65 8.99 25.02
CA GLY A 14 -0.74 8.04 26.12
C GLY A 14 -1.94 7.09 26.05
N LEU A 15 -2.89 7.34 25.14
CA LEU A 15 -4.06 6.49 24.95
C LEU A 15 -3.70 5.28 24.07
N GLU A 16 -3.68 4.07 24.65
CA GLU A 16 -3.31 2.83 23.95
C GLU A 16 -4.17 2.55 22.70
N TRP A 17 -5.42 2.98 22.74
CA TRP A 17 -6.39 2.81 21.67
C TRP A 17 -6.33 3.92 20.59
N PHE A 18 -5.52 4.96 20.79
CA PHE A 18 -5.41 6.11 19.88
C PHE A 18 -3.94 6.38 19.49
N GLN A 19 -3.32 5.42 18.82
CA GLN A 19 -1.93 5.51 18.40
C GLN A 19 -1.81 6.20 17.02
N LEU A 20 -1.33 7.43 17.03
CA LEU A 20 -1.12 8.20 15.79
C LEU A 20 0.24 7.88 15.14
N THR A 21 0.32 8.10 13.83
CA THR A 21 1.62 8.13 13.12
C THR A 21 2.38 9.40 13.49
N ASP A 22 3.71 9.42 13.30
CA ASP A 22 4.54 10.59 13.58
C ASP A 22 4.10 11.83 12.79
N GLU A 23 3.69 11.63 11.54
CA GLU A 23 3.15 12.70 10.68
C GLU A 23 1.85 13.27 11.27
N SER A 24 0.92 12.39 11.67
CA SER A 24 -0.34 12.80 12.30
C SER A 24 -0.14 13.50 13.63
N LEU A 25 0.88 13.13 14.39
CA LEU A 25 1.25 13.82 15.63
C LEU A 25 1.74 15.25 15.37
N GLN A 26 2.56 15.44 14.35
CA GLN A 26 3.01 16.78 13.95
C GLN A 26 1.82 17.63 13.50
N GLN A 27 0.90 17.07 12.74
CA GLN A 27 -0.32 17.75 12.29
C GLN A 27 -1.20 18.14 13.48
N LEU A 28 -1.44 17.21 14.39
CA LEU A 28 -2.21 17.48 15.61
C LEU A 28 -1.56 18.57 16.45
N PHE A 29 -0.23 18.55 16.60
CA PHE A 29 0.50 19.56 17.35
C PHE A 29 0.29 20.95 16.74
N LEU A 30 0.47 21.11 15.43
CA LEU A 30 0.25 22.37 14.72
C LEU A 30 -1.19 22.83 14.85
N TYR A 31 -2.12 21.90 14.80
CA TYR A 31 -3.53 22.18 14.88
C TYR A 31 -3.95 22.64 16.27
N VAL A 32 -3.54 21.95 17.32
CA VAL A 32 -3.80 22.36 18.71
C VAL A 32 -3.13 23.70 19.02
N LEU A 33 -1.94 23.95 18.47
CA LEU A 33 -1.26 25.24 18.58
C LEU A 33 -2.06 26.37 17.92
N PHE A 34 -2.61 26.09 16.74
CA PHE A 34 -3.48 27.04 16.03
C PHE A 34 -4.75 27.31 16.84
N LEU A 35 -5.42 26.26 17.33
CA LEU A 35 -6.63 26.39 18.13
C LEU A 35 -6.43 27.23 19.41
N THR A 36 -5.33 26.99 20.13
CA THR A 36 -5.01 27.76 21.33
C THR A 36 -4.79 29.25 21.04
N ARG A 37 -4.23 29.60 19.86
CA ARG A 37 -4.05 30.97 19.45
C ARG A 37 -5.35 31.61 18.96
N TYR A 38 -6.18 30.83 18.30
CA TYR A 38 -7.43 31.30 17.71
C TYR A 38 -8.49 31.54 18.77
N ALA A 39 -8.57 30.67 19.79
CA ALA A 39 -9.45 30.87 20.95
C ALA A 39 -9.18 32.23 21.64
N ASP A 40 -7.91 32.62 21.77
CA ASP A 40 -7.49 33.87 22.37
C ASP A 40 -7.87 35.13 21.53
N SER A 41 -8.16 34.96 20.22
CA SER A 41 -8.47 36.05 19.29
C SER A 41 -9.96 36.39 19.16
N GLY A 42 -10.87 35.58 19.75
CA GLY A 42 -12.31 35.79 19.72
C GLY A 42 -12.97 35.63 18.35
N ASN A 43 -12.29 35.03 17.39
CA ASN A 43 -12.80 34.80 16.03
C ASN A 43 -13.44 33.40 15.93
N THR A 44 -14.72 33.32 15.53
CA THR A 44 -15.55 32.11 15.54
C THR A 44 -15.89 31.55 14.15
N GLU A 45 -15.48 32.23 13.06
CA GLU A 45 -15.78 31.74 11.73
C GLU A 45 -14.85 30.60 11.29
N ARG A 46 -15.38 29.41 11.13
CA ARG A 46 -14.66 28.25 10.63
C ARG A 46 -15.33 27.65 9.40
N PRO A 47 -14.60 27.37 8.33
CA PRO A 47 -15.14 26.70 7.16
C PRO A 47 -15.05 25.17 7.34
N LEU A 48 -16.06 24.54 7.91
CA LEU A 48 -16.10 23.08 7.98
C LEU A 48 -17.50 22.53 7.77
N ALA A 49 -17.72 22.01 6.56
CA ALA A 49 -18.75 21.04 6.31
C ALA A 49 -18.19 19.65 6.63
N VAL A 50 -18.57 19.09 7.76
CA VAL A 50 -18.32 17.69 8.11
C VAL A 50 -19.38 16.86 7.41
N GLN A 51 -19.02 15.73 6.81
CA GLN A 51 -20.01 14.77 6.31
C GLN A 51 -20.69 14.09 7.51
N GLU A 52 -21.80 14.68 7.95
CA GLU A 52 -22.52 14.31 9.17
C GLU A 52 -22.95 12.86 9.21
N ASP A 53 -23.32 12.30 8.06
CA ASP A 53 -23.80 10.94 7.92
C ASP A 53 -22.72 9.87 8.17
N PHE A 54 -21.45 10.27 8.15
CA PHE A 54 -20.31 9.36 8.37
C PHE A 54 -19.85 9.30 9.83
N ILE A 55 -20.17 10.31 10.64
CA ILE A 55 -19.84 10.32 12.07
C ILE A 55 -20.95 9.64 12.84
N ASN A 56 -20.87 8.33 12.97
CA ASN A 56 -21.74 7.61 13.88
C ASN A 56 -21.10 7.63 15.28
N THR A 57 -21.82 8.25 16.23
CA THR A 57 -21.36 8.44 17.60
C THR A 57 -21.06 7.14 18.34
N GLN A 58 -21.77 6.06 18.04
CA GLN A 58 -21.59 4.77 18.70
C GLN A 58 -20.25 4.09 18.45
N GLU A 59 -19.58 4.40 17.35
CA GLU A 59 -18.30 3.80 16.98
C GLU A 59 -17.11 4.38 17.76
N PHE A 60 -17.29 5.56 18.31
CA PHE A 60 -16.23 6.32 18.95
C PHE A 60 -16.65 6.89 20.32
N ASP A 61 -17.56 6.19 21.00
CA ASP A 61 -18.10 6.63 22.31
C ASP A 61 -17.01 7.08 23.27
N GLY A 62 -15.90 6.34 23.36
CA GLY A 62 -14.77 6.72 24.20
C GLY A 62 -14.12 8.07 23.83
N LEU A 63 -14.04 8.40 22.53
CA LEU A 63 -13.57 9.72 22.09
C LEU A 63 -14.57 10.82 22.43
N PHE A 64 -15.87 10.57 22.22
CA PHE A 64 -16.92 11.56 22.49
C PHE A 64 -17.03 11.90 23.96
N GLU A 65 -16.85 10.92 24.85
CA GLU A 65 -16.85 11.15 26.27
C GLU A 65 -15.59 11.89 26.76
N TRP A 66 -14.45 11.62 26.13
CA TRP A 66 -13.14 12.09 26.57
C TRP A 66 -12.75 13.49 26.03
N ILE A 67 -13.13 13.84 24.81
CA ILE A 67 -12.70 15.10 24.16
C ILE A 67 -13.20 16.36 24.89
N PRO A 68 -14.43 16.46 25.42
CA PRO A 68 -14.86 17.63 26.19
C PRO A 68 -13.96 17.92 27.39
N ASP A 69 -13.63 16.89 28.18
CA ASP A 69 -12.77 17.01 29.34
C ASP A 69 -11.34 17.42 28.94
N TRP A 70 -10.83 16.84 27.87
CA TRP A 70 -9.53 17.20 27.31
C TRP A 70 -9.50 18.65 26.80
N CYS A 71 -10.54 19.11 26.12
CA CYS A 71 -10.64 20.51 25.70
C CYS A 71 -10.67 21.45 26.89
N GLN A 72 -11.41 21.12 27.92
CA GLN A 72 -11.48 21.91 29.16
C GLN A 72 -10.15 21.96 29.90
N GLU A 73 -9.47 20.81 30.08
CA GLU A 73 -8.18 20.70 30.76
C GLU A 73 -7.11 21.59 30.10
N PHE A 74 -7.08 21.59 28.76
CA PHE A 74 -6.10 22.35 27.99
C PHE A 74 -6.63 23.71 27.53
N GLY A 75 -7.86 24.11 27.95
CA GLY A 75 -8.53 25.37 27.60
C GLY A 75 -8.60 25.57 26.09
N LEU A 76 -8.92 24.52 25.39
CA LEU A 76 -9.28 24.54 23.98
C LEU A 76 -10.75 24.93 23.85
N PRO A 77 -11.17 25.44 22.70
CA PRO A 77 -12.57 25.73 22.47
C PRO A 77 -13.43 24.48 22.62
N ASP A 78 -14.57 24.61 23.34
CA ASP A 78 -15.46 23.51 23.71
C ASP A 78 -16.93 23.73 23.29
N SER A 79 -17.19 24.71 22.42
CA SER A 79 -18.53 24.87 21.83
C SER A 79 -18.90 23.59 21.04
N LYS A 80 -20.20 23.36 20.85
CA LYS A 80 -20.70 22.16 20.16
C LYS A 80 -20.10 22.03 18.75
N GLU A 81 -19.95 23.12 18.03
CA GLU A 81 -19.33 23.18 16.71
C GLU A 81 -17.85 22.86 16.75
N GLU A 82 -17.14 23.34 17.77
CA GLU A 82 -15.71 23.14 17.94
C GLU A 82 -15.39 21.72 18.38
N LEU A 83 -16.16 21.15 19.29
CA LEU A 83 -16.05 19.74 19.68
C LEU A 83 -16.26 18.84 18.47
N ARG A 84 -17.30 19.13 17.66
CA ARG A 84 -17.58 18.38 16.44
C ARG A 84 -16.41 18.44 15.44
N TYR A 85 -15.81 19.61 15.28
CA TYR A 85 -14.63 19.79 14.46
C TYR A 85 -13.44 18.99 15.00
N MET A 86 -13.21 19.03 16.31
CA MET A 86 -12.14 18.27 16.95
C MET A 86 -12.31 16.76 16.76
N TYR A 87 -13.55 16.25 16.86
CA TYR A 87 -13.85 14.85 16.55
C TYR A 87 -13.45 14.49 15.13
N THR A 88 -13.90 15.28 14.17
CA THR A 88 -13.61 15.03 12.76
C THR A 88 -12.11 15.05 12.50
N LEU A 89 -11.40 16.01 13.08
CA LEU A 89 -9.96 16.08 12.97
C LEU A 89 -9.31 14.82 13.54
N LEU A 90 -9.60 14.46 14.79
CA LEU A 90 -8.97 13.31 15.45
C LEU A 90 -9.30 11.99 14.74
N LEU A 91 -10.52 11.84 14.23
CA LEU A 91 -10.91 10.68 13.44
C LEU A 91 -10.20 10.61 12.08
N SER A 92 -9.95 11.76 11.45
CA SER A 92 -9.30 11.86 10.14
C SER A 92 -7.77 11.70 10.19
N LEU A 93 -7.16 11.79 11.37
CA LEU A 93 -5.73 11.59 11.55
C LEU A 93 -5.38 10.11 11.35
N ARG A 94 -4.23 9.86 10.71
CA ARG A 94 -3.74 8.50 10.49
C ARG A 94 -3.27 7.86 11.78
N LYS A 95 -3.69 6.63 11.98
CA LYS A 95 -3.39 5.83 13.15
C LYS A 95 -2.50 4.64 12.78
N GLN A 96 -1.63 4.24 13.70
CA GLN A 96 -0.84 3.01 13.55
C GLN A 96 -1.72 1.77 13.78
N LYS A 97 -2.72 1.89 14.67
CA LYS A 97 -3.75 0.89 14.93
C LYS A 97 -5.09 1.59 15.05
N ILE A 98 -6.13 0.97 14.54
CA ILE A 98 -7.50 1.49 14.61
C ILE A 98 -8.28 0.61 15.58
N ALA A 99 -8.82 1.21 16.64
CA ALA A 99 -9.53 0.48 17.68
C ALA A 99 -10.86 -0.14 17.22
N CYS A 100 -11.46 0.40 16.15
CA CYS A 100 -12.78 -0.01 15.63
C CYS A 100 -12.66 -0.58 14.20
N GLN A 101 -11.64 -1.42 13.96
CA GLN A 101 -11.36 -1.97 12.63
C GLN A 101 -12.57 -2.67 12.01
N ASP A 102 -13.25 -3.54 12.77
CA ASP A 102 -14.40 -4.31 12.26
C ASP A 102 -15.55 -3.40 11.78
N GLN A 103 -15.83 -2.33 12.50
CA GLN A 103 -16.90 -1.38 12.15
C GLN A 103 -16.55 -0.57 10.90
N ILE A 104 -15.28 -0.18 10.75
CA ILE A 104 -14.78 0.48 9.55
C ILE A 104 -14.87 -0.46 8.36
N LEU A 105 -14.45 -1.71 8.52
CA LEU A 105 -14.54 -2.73 7.49
C LEU A 105 -15.98 -2.95 7.03
N ASP A 106 -16.93 -3.05 7.95
CA ASP A 106 -18.35 -3.20 7.60
C ASP A 106 -18.89 -2.01 6.79
N LYS A 107 -18.55 -0.78 7.17
CA LYS A 107 -18.94 0.43 6.42
C LYS A 107 -18.26 0.52 5.05
N MET A 108 -17.02 0.11 4.97
CA MET A 108 -16.21 0.21 3.75
C MET A 108 -16.35 -1.02 2.84
N ARG A 109 -17.04 -2.08 3.28
CA ARG A 109 -17.22 -3.33 2.51
C ARG A 109 -17.68 -3.06 1.07
N HIS A 110 -18.81 -2.42 0.91
CA HIS A 110 -19.37 -2.15 -0.42
C HIS A 110 -18.47 -1.22 -1.27
N PRO A 111 -17.97 -0.07 -0.79
CA PRO A 111 -17.04 0.74 -1.54
C PRO A 111 -15.78 -0.01 -2.00
N ILE A 112 -15.20 -0.81 -1.12
CA ILE A 112 -13.99 -1.58 -1.45
C ILE A 112 -14.30 -2.67 -2.48
N GLU A 113 -15.41 -3.39 -2.35
CA GLU A 113 -15.84 -4.39 -3.34
C GLU A 113 -15.99 -3.78 -4.74
N GLU A 114 -16.60 -2.59 -4.88
CA GLU A 114 -16.76 -1.92 -6.17
C GLU A 114 -15.41 -1.43 -6.72
N ILE A 115 -14.53 -0.91 -5.88
CA ILE A 115 -13.17 -0.52 -6.29
C ILE A 115 -12.39 -1.74 -6.81
N LEU A 116 -12.34 -2.83 -6.04
CA LEU A 116 -11.59 -4.04 -6.43
C LEU A 116 -12.18 -4.70 -7.67
N LYS A 117 -13.50 -4.68 -7.83
CA LYS A 117 -14.18 -5.12 -9.05
C LYS A 117 -13.78 -4.26 -10.25
N GLY A 118 -13.78 -2.94 -10.13
CA GLY A 118 -13.36 -2.03 -11.19
C GLY A 118 -11.89 -2.19 -11.59
N ILE A 119 -11.00 -2.46 -10.62
CA ILE A 119 -9.60 -2.78 -10.89
C ILE A 119 -9.49 -4.09 -11.67
N ARG A 120 -10.22 -5.13 -11.24
CA ARG A 120 -10.23 -6.42 -11.95
C ARG A 120 -10.72 -6.28 -13.39
N GLU A 121 -11.80 -5.54 -13.62
CA GLU A 121 -12.37 -5.34 -14.96
C GLU A 121 -11.44 -4.55 -15.90
N ARG A 122 -10.71 -3.55 -15.37
CA ARG A 122 -9.84 -2.66 -16.18
C ARG A 122 -8.42 -3.21 -16.35
N LEU A 123 -7.87 -3.88 -15.32
CA LEU A 123 -6.46 -4.27 -15.26
C LEU A 123 -6.25 -5.79 -15.17
N SER A 124 -7.33 -6.57 -15.13
CA SER A 124 -7.27 -8.05 -15.00
C SER A 124 -6.51 -8.55 -13.76
N VAL A 125 -6.51 -7.77 -12.67
CA VAL A 125 -5.85 -8.13 -11.40
C VAL A 125 -6.93 -8.30 -10.32
N ASP A 126 -6.90 -9.43 -9.62
CA ASP A 126 -7.89 -9.76 -8.58
C ASP A 126 -7.27 -9.73 -7.19
N PHE A 127 -7.70 -8.77 -6.37
CA PHE A 127 -7.25 -8.61 -4.99
C PHE A 127 -8.31 -8.94 -3.94
N ARG A 128 -9.44 -9.54 -4.33
CA ARG A 128 -10.57 -9.76 -3.42
C ARG A 128 -10.29 -10.72 -2.27
N SER A 129 -9.22 -11.49 -2.33
CA SER A 129 -8.73 -12.37 -1.27
C SER A 129 -7.61 -11.78 -0.42
N ASP A 130 -7.13 -10.57 -0.74
CA ASP A 130 -6.05 -9.90 0.00
C ASP A 130 -6.66 -9.09 1.17
N GLU A 131 -6.80 -9.73 2.33
CA GLU A 131 -7.37 -9.13 3.53
C GLU A 131 -6.56 -7.91 4.00
N GLU A 132 -5.22 -7.95 3.91
CA GLU A 132 -4.35 -6.85 4.32
C GLU A 132 -4.56 -5.61 3.43
N LEU A 133 -4.77 -5.81 2.13
CA LEU A 133 -5.12 -4.71 1.22
C LEU A 133 -6.50 -4.14 1.56
N ILE A 134 -7.49 -5.00 1.78
CA ILE A 134 -8.86 -4.59 2.11
C ILE A 134 -8.87 -3.75 3.39
N ASP A 135 -8.17 -4.20 4.43
CA ASP A 135 -8.01 -3.49 5.70
C ASP A 135 -7.34 -2.12 5.52
N GLY A 136 -6.24 -2.10 4.80
CA GLY A 136 -5.47 -0.89 4.54
C GLY A 136 -6.26 0.14 3.73
N LEU A 137 -6.91 -0.26 2.65
CA LEU A 137 -7.75 0.60 1.82
C LEU A 137 -8.96 1.11 2.61
N SER A 138 -9.64 0.23 3.36
CA SER A 138 -10.80 0.60 4.19
C SER A 138 -10.44 1.69 5.18
N SER A 139 -9.36 1.51 5.90
CA SER A 139 -8.88 2.46 6.90
C SER A 139 -8.49 3.80 6.27
N HIS A 140 -7.76 3.76 5.15
CA HIS A 140 -7.30 4.96 4.49
C HIS A 140 -8.44 5.75 3.84
N ILE A 141 -9.33 5.08 3.11
CA ILE A 141 -10.46 5.71 2.43
C ILE A 141 -11.44 6.27 3.47
N TYR A 142 -11.74 5.52 4.54
CA TYR A 142 -12.60 5.99 5.62
C TYR A 142 -12.08 7.29 6.25
N THR A 143 -10.80 7.36 6.61
CA THR A 143 -10.20 8.59 7.16
C THR A 143 -10.18 9.74 6.15
N THR A 144 -10.01 9.44 4.86
CA THR A 144 -10.08 10.46 3.80
C THR A 144 -11.49 11.01 3.62
N ILE A 145 -12.53 10.17 3.68
CA ILE A 145 -13.93 10.61 3.64
C ILE A 145 -14.25 11.48 4.84
N LEU A 146 -13.84 11.10 6.06
CA LEU A 146 -14.03 11.91 7.27
C LEU A 146 -13.37 13.28 7.16
N ARG A 147 -12.16 13.34 6.63
CA ARG A 147 -11.42 14.60 6.43
C ARG A 147 -12.08 15.51 5.40
N GLY A 148 -12.73 14.94 4.40
CA GLY A 148 -13.35 15.68 3.31
C GLY A 148 -12.34 16.52 2.52
N ASN A 149 -12.82 17.60 1.92
CA ASN A 149 -11.98 18.50 1.11
C ASN A 149 -11.25 19.59 1.92
N HIS A 150 -11.39 19.60 3.25
CA HIS A 150 -11.06 20.76 4.07
C HIS A 150 -9.71 20.73 4.76
N LEU A 151 -9.14 19.55 4.99
CA LEU A 151 -7.83 19.41 5.63
C LEU A 151 -6.79 19.05 4.57
N ASP A 152 -6.09 20.06 4.07
CA ASP A 152 -5.01 19.86 3.10
C ASP A 152 -3.69 19.70 3.81
N ILE A 153 -3.01 18.60 3.50
CA ILE A 153 -1.64 18.35 3.93
C ILE A 153 -0.83 18.32 2.66
N GLU A 154 -0.08 19.38 2.43
CA GLU A 154 0.84 19.41 1.29
C GLU A 154 1.90 18.34 1.46
N THR A 155 1.99 17.46 0.48
CA THR A 155 3.08 16.48 0.37
C THR A 155 4.19 17.07 -0.46
N ASP A 156 5.43 16.72 -0.14
CA ASP A 156 6.58 17.08 -0.95
C ASP A 156 6.39 16.63 -2.41
N ALA A 157 6.32 17.58 -3.32
CA ALA A 157 6.14 17.34 -4.76
C ALA A 157 7.22 16.42 -5.35
N TYR A 158 8.43 16.42 -4.77
CA TYR A 158 9.50 15.50 -5.17
C TYR A 158 9.15 14.06 -4.79
N MET A 159 8.62 13.84 -3.60
CA MET A 159 8.15 12.51 -3.14
C MET A 159 7.05 11.98 -4.05
N VAL A 160 6.04 12.80 -4.36
CA VAL A 160 4.95 12.45 -5.29
C VAL A 160 5.50 11.99 -6.63
N LYS A 161 6.39 12.79 -7.24
CA LYS A 161 6.98 12.48 -8.54
C LYS A 161 7.84 11.21 -8.52
N SER A 162 8.60 11.02 -7.44
CA SER A 162 9.44 9.84 -7.25
C SER A 162 8.58 8.56 -7.17
N MET A 163 7.53 8.59 -6.35
CA MET A 163 6.61 7.47 -6.15
C MET A 163 5.86 7.12 -7.43
N LYS A 164 5.32 8.11 -8.15
CA LYS A 164 4.66 7.89 -9.46
C LYS A 164 5.58 7.20 -10.47
N ARG A 165 6.86 7.55 -10.47
CA ARG A 165 7.84 6.92 -11.37
C ARG A 165 8.23 5.51 -10.94
N GLN A 166 8.30 5.26 -9.63
CA GLN A 166 8.73 3.98 -9.07
C GLN A 166 7.60 2.94 -9.10
N TYR A 167 6.36 3.36 -8.86
CA TYR A 167 5.19 2.51 -8.72
C TYR A 167 4.03 2.93 -9.65
N PRO A 168 4.25 3.02 -10.97
CA PRO A 168 3.25 3.53 -11.91
C PRO A 168 1.95 2.71 -11.87
N PHE A 169 2.05 1.40 -11.72
CA PHE A 169 0.90 0.49 -11.69
C PHE A 169 0.06 0.64 -10.42
N GLY A 170 0.71 0.84 -9.25
CA GLY A 170 0.02 1.19 -8.01
C GLY A 170 -0.75 2.51 -8.12
N PHE A 171 -0.18 3.51 -8.81
CA PHE A 171 -0.86 4.78 -9.07
C PHE A 171 -2.03 4.66 -10.03
N GLU A 172 -1.96 3.79 -11.03
CA GLU A 172 -3.08 3.52 -11.93
C GLU A 172 -4.27 2.93 -11.17
N MET A 173 -4.03 1.97 -10.27
CA MET A 173 -5.06 1.42 -9.38
C MET A 173 -5.60 2.47 -8.41
N ALA A 174 -4.73 3.32 -7.84
CA ALA A 174 -5.14 4.41 -6.96
C ALA A 174 -6.03 5.43 -7.69
N ALA A 175 -5.76 5.72 -8.96
CA ALA A 175 -6.62 6.60 -9.77
C ALA A 175 -8.00 5.98 -10.01
N ILE A 176 -8.07 4.67 -10.30
CA ILE A 176 -9.34 3.94 -10.42
C ILE A 176 -10.12 4.03 -9.10
N ALA A 177 -9.47 3.78 -7.97
CA ALA A 177 -10.11 3.87 -6.65
C ALA A 177 -10.63 5.30 -6.38
N ALA A 178 -9.85 6.32 -6.72
CA ALA A 178 -10.25 7.72 -6.57
C ALA A 178 -11.48 8.09 -7.40
N ASP A 179 -11.59 7.58 -8.64
CA ASP A 179 -12.77 7.77 -9.49
C ASP A 179 -14.03 7.22 -8.80
N TYR A 180 -13.96 5.98 -8.27
CA TYR A 180 -15.07 5.38 -7.54
C TYR A 180 -15.45 6.15 -6.28
N ILE A 181 -14.47 6.65 -5.52
CA ILE A 181 -14.73 7.45 -4.31
C ILE A 181 -15.32 8.81 -4.68
N ALA A 182 -14.87 9.44 -5.76
CA ALA A 182 -15.44 10.68 -6.25
C ALA A 182 -16.92 10.52 -6.60
N ASP A 183 -17.26 9.45 -7.30
CA ASP A 183 -18.63 9.16 -7.72
C ASP A 183 -19.55 8.81 -6.53
N MET A 184 -19.06 8.02 -5.55
CA MET A 184 -19.88 7.58 -4.42
C MET A 184 -20.09 8.66 -3.35
N TYR A 185 -19.06 9.48 -3.10
CA TYR A 185 -19.02 10.40 -1.96
C TYR A 185 -18.91 11.88 -2.35
N ASN A 186 -18.91 12.18 -3.65
CA ASN A 186 -18.67 13.54 -4.18
C ASN A 186 -17.39 14.16 -3.57
N LEU A 187 -16.34 13.34 -3.44
CA LEU A 187 -15.06 13.67 -2.80
C LEU A 187 -13.92 13.57 -3.80
N SER A 188 -13.21 14.68 -4.02
CA SER A 188 -12.00 14.69 -4.83
C SER A 188 -10.80 14.29 -3.99
N MET A 189 -10.22 13.12 -4.24
CA MET A 189 -8.99 12.67 -3.59
C MET A 189 -7.79 13.50 -4.05
N LYS A 190 -6.94 13.90 -3.12
CA LYS A 190 -5.74 14.69 -3.39
C LYS A 190 -4.55 13.79 -3.73
N GLU A 191 -3.51 14.37 -4.32
CA GLU A 191 -2.30 13.61 -4.68
C GLU A 191 -1.71 12.84 -3.50
N ASN A 192 -1.79 13.39 -2.31
CA ASN A 192 -1.35 12.74 -1.08
C ASN A 192 -2.12 11.45 -0.79
N ASP A 193 -3.43 11.47 -0.95
CA ASP A 193 -4.28 10.30 -0.75
C ASP A 193 -3.98 9.22 -1.80
N LEU A 194 -3.75 9.63 -3.05
CA LEU A 194 -3.35 8.72 -4.12
C LEU A 194 -2.03 8.02 -3.85
N ILE A 195 -1.05 8.69 -3.24
CA ILE A 195 0.22 8.06 -2.85
C ILE A 195 -0.03 6.91 -1.87
N TYR A 196 -0.85 7.11 -0.85
CA TYR A 196 -1.12 6.08 0.15
C TYR A 196 -1.90 4.90 -0.43
N LEU A 197 -2.91 5.17 -1.27
CA LEU A 197 -3.58 4.11 -2.01
C LEU A 197 -2.60 3.34 -2.90
N ALA A 198 -1.74 4.04 -3.62
CA ALA A 198 -0.73 3.43 -4.48
C ALA A 198 0.26 2.55 -3.71
N ILE A 199 0.64 2.95 -2.48
CA ILE A 199 1.50 2.14 -1.60
C ILE A 199 0.77 0.86 -1.18
N HIS A 200 -0.51 0.93 -0.79
CA HIS A 200 -1.29 -0.26 -0.43
C HIS A 200 -1.42 -1.22 -1.62
N PHE A 201 -1.75 -0.72 -2.81
CA PHE A 201 -1.80 -1.55 -4.02
C PHE A 201 -0.44 -2.15 -4.37
N GLN A 202 0.64 -1.38 -4.25
CA GLN A 202 1.97 -1.89 -4.53
C GLN A 202 2.38 -2.99 -3.55
N ALA A 203 2.07 -2.85 -2.26
CA ALA A 203 2.31 -3.89 -1.27
C ALA A 203 1.54 -5.18 -1.61
N ALA A 204 0.28 -5.07 -2.05
CA ALA A 204 -0.52 -6.19 -2.50
C ALA A 204 0.09 -6.87 -3.75
N ILE A 205 0.58 -6.09 -4.71
CA ILE A 205 1.29 -6.62 -5.89
C ILE A 205 2.53 -7.41 -5.47
N GLU A 206 3.31 -6.91 -4.51
CA GLU A 206 4.49 -7.63 -4.02
C GLU A 206 4.09 -8.93 -3.30
N ARG A 207 3.02 -8.93 -2.49
CA ARG A 207 2.48 -10.17 -1.87
C ARG A 207 2.04 -11.18 -2.93
N MET A 208 1.29 -10.74 -3.95
CA MET A 208 0.89 -11.62 -5.06
C MET A 208 2.08 -12.25 -5.77
N LYS A 209 3.19 -11.51 -5.93
CA LYS A 209 4.42 -12.04 -6.51
C LYS A 209 5.09 -13.07 -5.60
N ASP A 210 5.00 -12.87 -4.28
CA ASP A 210 5.58 -13.79 -3.29
C ASP A 210 4.74 -15.05 -3.09
N GLU A 211 3.40 -14.93 -3.18
CA GLU A 211 2.43 -16.02 -3.04
C GLU A 211 2.13 -16.75 -4.35
N GLY A 212 2.36 -16.09 -5.49
CA GLY A 212 2.18 -16.68 -6.82
C GLY A 212 3.07 -17.90 -7.06
N GLU A 213 2.63 -18.82 -7.92
CA GLU A 213 3.49 -19.93 -8.37
C GLU A 213 4.81 -19.35 -8.86
N LYS A 214 5.88 -19.66 -8.09
CA LYS A 214 7.22 -19.20 -8.43
C LYS A 214 7.60 -19.76 -9.79
N THR A 215 8.06 -18.91 -10.70
CA THR A 215 8.60 -19.37 -11.98
C THR A 215 9.73 -20.38 -11.72
N ARG A 216 9.53 -21.60 -12.12
CA ARG A 216 10.48 -22.70 -11.89
C ARG A 216 11.58 -22.64 -12.93
N ILE A 217 12.81 -22.42 -12.49
CA ILE A 217 13.98 -22.32 -13.35
C ILE A 217 14.89 -23.55 -13.16
N ILE A 218 15.32 -24.11 -14.26
CA ILE A 218 16.45 -25.05 -14.30
C ILE A 218 17.69 -24.32 -14.81
N ILE A 219 18.82 -24.53 -14.14
CA ILE A 219 20.12 -24.03 -14.58
C ILE A 219 20.89 -25.16 -15.25
N VAL A 220 21.27 -24.95 -16.52
CA VAL A 220 22.16 -25.87 -17.26
C VAL A 220 23.51 -25.22 -17.44
N CYS A 221 24.54 -25.74 -16.75
CA CYS A 221 25.86 -25.11 -16.67
C CYS A 221 26.97 -26.06 -17.05
N HIS A 222 27.76 -25.71 -18.06
CA HIS A 222 28.93 -26.54 -18.46
C HIS A 222 30.19 -26.31 -17.61
N PHE A 223 30.20 -25.26 -16.78
CA PHE A 223 31.31 -24.95 -15.86
C PHE A 223 31.29 -25.76 -14.56
N GLY A 224 30.29 -26.65 -14.39
CA GLY A 224 30.16 -27.53 -13.24
C GLY A 224 29.35 -26.95 -12.08
N ALA A 225 29.16 -27.76 -11.04
CA ALA A 225 28.25 -27.53 -9.94
C ALA A 225 28.56 -26.25 -9.13
N ALA A 226 29.82 -25.89 -8.97
CA ALA A 226 30.22 -24.69 -8.23
C ALA A 226 29.74 -23.40 -8.95
N ALA A 227 29.91 -23.32 -10.26
CA ALA A 227 29.46 -22.24 -11.09
C ALA A 227 27.91 -22.13 -11.09
N ALA A 228 27.24 -23.29 -11.23
CA ALA A 228 25.78 -23.35 -11.16
C ALA A 228 25.22 -22.80 -9.82
N ARG A 229 25.87 -23.11 -8.69
CA ARG A 229 25.50 -22.60 -7.35
C ARG A 229 25.66 -21.09 -7.25
N ILE A 230 26.71 -20.51 -7.84
CA ILE A 230 26.93 -19.05 -7.86
C ILE A 230 25.81 -18.38 -8.68
N ILE A 231 25.49 -18.93 -9.85
CA ILE A 231 24.42 -18.43 -10.72
C ILE A 231 23.08 -18.50 -9.96
N ARG A 232 22.76 -19.66 -9.36
CA ARG A 232 21.57 -19.83 -8.52
C ARG A 232 21.47 -18.76 -7.43
N SER A 233 22.51 -18.60 -6.62
CA SER A 233 22.54 -17.65 -5.52
C SER A 233 22.34 -16.19 -5.99
N LYS A 234 22.87 -15.84 -7.16
CA LYS A 234 22.67 -14.50 -7.74
C LYS A 234 21.24 -14.30 -8.22
N ILE A 235 20.64 -15.31 -8.88
CA ILE A 235 19.25 -15.26 -9.36
C ILE A 235 18.30 -15.16 -8.19
N GLU A 236 18.33 -16.09 -7.23
CA GLU A 236 17.43 -16.14 -6.07
C GLU A 236 17.54 -14.90 -5.16
N ARG A 237 18.69 -14.24 -5.11
CA ARG A 237 18.89 -13.02 -4.34
C ARG A 237 18.34 -11.77 -5.02
N LYS A 238 18.33 -11.73 -6.36
CA LYS A 238 17.98 -10.52 -7.12
C LYS A 238 16.59 -10.55 -7.73
N LEU A 239 16.04 -11.72 -7.97
CA LEU A 239 14.74 -11.89 -8.61
C LEU A 239 13.74 -12.47 -7.62
N VAL A 240 12.63 -11.77 -7.46
CA VAL A 240 11.48 -12.20 -6.65
C VAL A 240 10.57 -13.08 -7.50
N GLY A 241 9.85 -14.02 -6.88
CA GLY A 241 8.92 -14.90 -7.61
C GLY A 241 9.60 -15.95 -8.49
N VAL A 242 10.84 -16.33 -8.17
CA VAL A 242 11.63 -17.33 -8.90
C VAL A 242 12.09 -18.44 -7.98
N GLN A 243 12.03 -19.68 -8.44
CA GLN A 243 12.58 -20.84 -7.75
C GLN A 243 13.48 -21.63 -8.68
N VAL A 244 14.73 -21.85 -8.29
CA VAL A 244 15.63 -22.75 -9.01
C VAL A 244 15.37 -24.17 -8.55
N THR A 245 14.66 -24.95 -9.39
CA THR A 245 14.24 -26.33 -9.10
C THR A 245 15.32 -27.38 -9.39
N GLY A 246 16.29 -27.05 -10.26
CA GLY A 246 17.38 -27.96 -10.58
C GLY A 246 18.62 -27.27 -11.16
N MET A 247 19.75 -27.92 -10.98
CA MET A 247 21.03 -27.49 -11.58
C MET A 247 21.69 -28.74 -12.20
N TYR A 248 21.94 -28.69 -13.49
CA TYR A 248 22.40 -29.83 -14.28
C TYR A 248 23.57 -29.45 -15.16
N SER A 249 24.43 -30.44 -15.42
CA SER A 249 25.32 -30.43 -16.57
C SER A 249 24.52 -30.69 -17.86
N LEU A 250 25.11 -30.44 -19.01
CA LEU A 250 24.46 -30.74 -20.29
C LEU A 250 24.09 -32.21 -20.46
N GLN A 251 24.95 -33.13 -19.95
CA GLN A 251 24.69 -34.58 -20.03
C GLN A 251 23.54 -35.00 -19.13
N GLU A 252 23.52 -34.51 -17.89
CA GLU A 252 22.44 -34.79 -16.94
C GLU A 252 21.11 -34.26 -17.48
N PHE A 253 21.09 -33.02 -18.01
CA PHE A 253 19.89 -32.42 -18.58
C PHE A 253 19.34 -33.26 -19.74
N LYS A 254 20.18 -33.71 -20.64
CA LYS A 254 19.77 -34.58 -21.78
C LYS A 254 19.21 -35.94 -21.35
N SER A 255 19.51 -36.41 -20.14
CA SER A 255 18.99 -37.66 -19.59
C SER A 255 17.67 -37.48 -18.82
N LEU A 256 17.22 -36.25 -18.59
CA LEU A 256 15.93 -35.96 -17.97
C LEU A 256 14.80 -36.29 -18.94
N SER A 257 13.85 -37.13 -18.51
CA SER A 257 12.69 -37.49 -19.33
C SER A 257 11.66 -36.35 -19.41
N HIS A 258 11.40 -35.65 -18.30
CA HIS A 258 10.44 -34.55 -18.18
C HIS A 258 10.94 -33.55 -17.13
N PRO A 259 11.71 -32.52 -17.52
CA PRO A 259 12.11 -31.50 -16.57
C PRO A 259 10.89 -30.61 -16.20
N GLU A 260 10.58 -30.55 -14.92
CA GLU A 260 9.55 -29.68 -14.39
C GLU A 260 10.11 -28.26 -14.22
N CYS A 261 9.99 -27.45 -15.26
CA CYS A 261 10.40 -26.03 -15.23
C CYS A 261 9.60 -25.21 -16.25
N ASP A 262 9.55 -23.93 -15.99
CA ASP A 262 8.90 -22.96 -16.86
C ASP A 262 9.93 -22.27 -17.77
N CYS A 263 11.22 -22.29 -17.36
CA CYS A 263 12.33 -21.68 -18.10
C CYS A 263 13.65 -22.34 -17.79
N ILE A 264 14.55 -22.32 -18.77
CA ILE A 264 15.94 -22.78 -18.63
C ILE A 264 16.88 -21.59 -18.74
N VAL A 265 17.72 -21.42 -17.72
CA VAL A 265 18.86 -20.50 -17.76
C VAL A 265 20.12 -21.30 -18.02
N THR A 266 20.85 -20.98 -19.09
CA THR A 266 21.98 -21.82 -19.51
C THR A 266 23.21 -20.99 -19.86
N THR A 267 24.39 -21.58 -19.56
CA THR A 267 25.67 -21.11 -20.08
C THR A 267 26.06 -21.81 -21.41
N GLU A 268 25.24 -22.76 -21.88
CA GLU A 268 25.48 -23.52 -23.10
C GLU A 268 24.81 -22.84 -24.31
N ARG A 269 25.58 -22.52 -25.36
CA ARG A 269 25.08 -21.76 -26.52
C ARG A 269 24.13 -22.57 -27.41
N ILE A 270 24.23 -23.88 -27.41
CA ILE A 270 23.46 -24.77 -28.31
C ILE A 270 22.72 -25.78 -27.45
N LEU A 271 21.73 -25.32 -26.71
CA LEU A 271 20.81 -26.20 -26.00
C LEU A 271 19.55 -26.38 -26.88
N LYS A 272 19.32 -27.60 -27.36
CA LYS A 272 18.10 -27.97 -28.08
C LYS A 272 17.04 -28.42 -27.06
N THR A 273 15.99 -27.64 -26.91
CA THR A 273 14.87 -27.90 -26.00
C THR A 273 13.65 -27.11 -26.45
N ASP A 274 12.46 -27.58 -26.09
CA ASP A 274 11.19 -26.90 -26.33
C ASP A 274 10.86 -25.84 -25.24
N PHE A 275 11.62 -25.83 -24.15
CA PHE A 275 11.43 -24.85 -23.07
C PHE A 275 11.99 -23.47 -23.44
N PRO A 276 11.36 -22.38 -22.97
CA PRO A 276 11.93 -21.05 -23.05
C PRO A 276 13.34 -21.04 -22.46
N THR A 277 14.31 -20.55 -23.20
CA THR A 277 15.73 -20.66 -22.82
C THR A 277 16.42 -19.31 -22.86
N ILE A 278 17.08 -18.97 -21.75
CA ILE A 278 17.82 -17.72 -21.61
C ILE A 278 19.31 -18.04 -21.50
N TYR A 279 20.07 -17.58 -22.48
CA TYR A 279 21.52 -17.74 -22.50
C TYR A 279 22.20 -16.65 -21.65
N ILE A 280 23.13 -17.08 -20.78
CA ILE A 280 23.95 -16.23 -19.93
C ILE A 280 25.43 -16.62 -19.96
N SER A 281 26.31 -15.70 -19.57
CA SER A 281 27.71 -16.02 -19.26
C SER A 281 27.85 -16.52 -17.81
N MET A 282 28.96 -17.16 -17.50
CA MET A 282 29.29 -17.57 -16.13
C MET A 282 29.31 -16.39 -15.14
N ALA A 283 29.74 -15.22 -15.61
CA ALA A 283 29.86 -14.00 -14.78
C ALA A 283 28.50 -13.45 -14.35
N LEU A 284 27.45 -13.74 -15.13
CA LEU A 284 26.10 -13.21 -14.93
C LEU A 284 26.09 -11.72 -14.66
N SER A 285 26.34 -10.96 -15.72
CA SER A 285 26.37 -9.48 -15.69
C SER A 285 24.99 -8.89 -15.38
N GLU A 286 24.95 -7.61 -14.98
CA GLU A 286 23.69 -6.87 -14.74
C GLU A 286 22.80 -6.83 -15.99
N ARG A 287 23.37 -6.80 -17.19
CA ARG A 287 22.63 -6.86 -18.44
C ARG A 287 21.97 -8.22 -18.65
N GLU A 288 22.68 -9.30 -18.29
CA GLU A 288 22.14 -10.67 -18.40
C GLU A 288 21.11 -10.95 -17.34
N MET A 289 21.27 -10.38 -16.14
CA MET A 289 20.26 -10.44 -15.09
C MET A 289 18.94 -9.79 -15.54
N ARG A 290 19.01 -8.61 -16.17
CA ARG A 290 17.83 -7.97 -16.77
C ARG A 290 17.16 -8.80 -17.85
N LYS A 291 17.93 -9.52 -18.68
CA LYS A 291 17.36 -10.45 -19.67
C LYS A 291 16.60 -11.61 -19.01
N ILE A 292 17.11 -12.11 -17.89
CA ILE A 292 16.39 -13.15 -17.14
C ILE A 292 15.08 -12.56 -16.59
N GLU A 293 15.13 -11.39 -15.99
CA GLU A 293 13.96 -10.70 -15.46
C GLU A 293 12.88 -10.44 -16.52
N GLU A 294 13.29 -9.94 -17.69
CA GLU A 294 12.39 -9.70 -18.83
C GLU A 294 11.76 -11.01 -19.35
N GLY A 295 12.57 -12.07 -19.53
CA GLY A 295 12.07 -13.36 -19.98
C GLY A 295 11.11 -14.03 -18.96
N ILE A 296 11.37 -13.86 -17.66
CA ILE A 296 10.47 -14.35 -16.61
C ILE A 296 9.13 -13.59 -16.65
N LYS A 297 9.14 -12.26 -16.82
CA LYS A 297 7.92 -11.45 -16.94
C LYS A 297 7.06 -11.90 -18.14
N GLU A 298 7.69 -12.19 -19.27
CA GLU A 298 6.97 -12.71 -20.45
C GLU A 298 6.31 -14.05 -20.16
N ILE A 299 6.99 -14.96 -19.45
CA ILE A 299 6.46 -16.28 -19.08
C ILE A 299 5.29 -16.14 -18.11
N GLN A 300 5.42 -15.27 -17.10
CA GLN A 300 4.36 -15.01 -16.11
C GLN A 300 3.11 -14.41 -16.77
N VAL A 301 3.28 -13.48 -17.71
CA VAL A 301 2.17 -12.90 -18.47
C VAL A 301 1.46 -13.97 -19.32
N ASN A 302 2.21 -14.86 -19.96
CA ASN A 302 1.63 -15.94 -20.78
C ASN A 302 0.86 -16.95 -19.92
N HIS A 303 1.38 -17.32 -18.73
CA HIS A 303 0.66 -18.17 -17.78
C HIS A 303 -0.66 -17.55 -17.30
N LEU A 304 -0.66 -16.23 -17.02
CA LEU A 304 -1.87 -15.52 -16.64
C LEU A 304 -2.93 -15.49 -17.76
N LEU A 305 -2.50 -15.48 -19.01
CA LEU A 305 -3.39 -15.52 -20.18
C LEU A 305 -3.95 -16.93 -20.43
N GLU A 306 -3.19 -18.00 -20.12
CA GLU A 306 -3.62 -19.39 -20.28
C GLU A 306 -4.60 -19.85 -19.19
N VAL A 307 -4.52 -19.31 -17.98
CA VAL A 307 -5.41 -19.63 -16.84
C VAL A 307 -6.79 -18.97 -16.99
N ASN A 308 -6.91 -17.95 -17.85
CA ASN A 308 -8.16 -17.19 -18.06
C ASN A 308 -8.95 -17.61 -19.32
N ILE A 309 -8.60 -18.74 -19.97
CA ILE A 309 -9.36 -19.39 -21.04
C ILE A 309 -9.98 -20.68 -20.50
#